data_37c24d2cb753ff2a93f2799f2398b27c
#
_entry.id   37c24d2cb753ff2a93f2799f2398b27c
#
_cell.length_a   1.000
_cell.length_b   1.000
_cell.length_c   1.000
_cell.angle_alpha   90.00
_cell.angle_beta   90.00
_cell.angle_gamma   90.00
#
_symmetry.space_group_name_H-M   'P 1'
#
loop_
_entity.id
_entity.type
_entity.pdbx_description
1 polymer ?
#
loop_
_entity_poly.entity_id
_entity_poly.type
_entity_poly.pdbx_seq_one_letter_code
_entity_poly.pdbx_strand_id
1 'polypeptide(L)'
;VARDNGCPAFTDWRELIGKVDMVSIATPTETHCEIACAFLTAGVNALVEKPIALTLDQADRMIAAARSSGAKLMTGQLERFNPAMVALRPKVNNPLYFEIHRVSPFPNRSLDVDVVLDVMIHDLDAVQWLVGADVAVSEIRAVEIPVVYDKVDAANARIEFENGAVANITASRIGTEKIRKTRFYQTNSYAVLDYGTKFASLTSLNPEAAHPLLGISIDRLVINDVEPLRAEIT
;
A
#
# COMPACT_ATOMS: atom_id res chain seq x y z
N VAL A 1 -7.68 10.89 23.44
CA VAL A 1 -7.15 11.48 22.18
C VAL A 1 -7.60 12.93 22.07
N ALA A 2 -8.91 13.28 21.93
CA ALA A 2 -9.36 14.66 21.75
C ALA A 2 -8.92 15.57 22.92
N ARG A 3 -9.11 15.11 24.17
CA ARG A 3 -8.65 15.84 25.37
C ARG A 3 -7.15 16.09 25.36
N ASP A 4 -6.36 15.09 24.97
CA ASP A 4 -4.88 15.17 24.98
C ASP A 4 -4.35 16.13 23.90
N ASN A 5 -5.14 16.35 22.85
CA ASN A 5 -4.82 17.26 21.75
C ASN A 5 -5.58 18.59 21.79
N GLY A 6 -6.37 18.84 22.86
CA GLY A 6 -7.08 20.10 23.05
C GLY A 6 -8.15 20.41 22.00
N CYS A 7 -8.70 19.37 21.35
CA CYS A 7 -9.72 19.53 20.31
C CYS A 7 -11.09 18.99 20.76
N PRO A 8 -12.22 19.48 20.17
CA PRO A 8 -13.56 18.95 20.44
C PRO A 8 -13.68 17.47 20.08
N ALA A 9 -14.48 16.72 20.84
CA ALA A 9 -14.89 15.37 20.52
C ALA A 9 -16.39 15.36 20.19
N PHE A 10 -16.73 14.59 19.16
CA PHE A 10 -18.11 14.38 18.72
C PHE A 10 -18.42 12.88 18.79
N THR A 11 -19.66 12.54 19.10
CA THR A 11 -20.15 11.16 19.13
C THR A 11 -20.84 10.75 17.83
N ASP A 12 -21.26 11.71 17.04
CA ASP A 12 -21.80 11.53 15.70
C ASP A 12 -20.89 12.28 14.69
N TRP A 13 -20.32 11.54 13.75
CA TRP A 13 -19.46 12.10 12.71
C TRP A 13 -20.18 13.12 11.82
N ARG A 14 -21.51 13.05 11.71
CA ARG A 14 -22.33 13.98 10.92
C ARG A 14 -22.25 15.41 11.42
N GLU A 15 -21.97 15.58 12.71
CA GLU A 15 -21.77 16.90 13.31
C GLU A 15 -20.54 17.65 12.78
N LEU A 16 -19.61 16.94 12.12
CA LEU A 16 -18.42 17.53 11.51
C LEU A 16 -18.69 18.15 10.14
N ILE A 17 -19.78 17.76 9.46
CA ILE A 17 -20.13 18.27 8.13
C ILE A 17 -20.37 19.80 8.23
N GLY A 18 -19.66 20.55 7.40
CA GLY A 18 -19.67 22.02 7.40
C GLY A 18 -18.79 22.67 8.48
N LYS A 19 -18.03 21.89 9.27
CA LYS A 19 -17.09 22.39 10.28
C LYS A 19 -15.63 22.07 9.96
N VAL A 20 -15.38 21.22 8.98
CA VAL A 20 -14.03 20.75 8.58
C VAL A 20 -13.86 20.80 7.07
N ASP A 21 -12.64 21.00 6.60
CA ASP A 21 -12.30 21.02 5.17
C ASP A 21 -11.83 19.65 4.69
N MET A 22 -11.39 18.78 5.63
CA MET A 22 -10.88 17.45 5.36
C MET A 22 -11.16 16.53 6.54
N VAL A 23 -11.38 15.25 6.24
CA VAL A 23 -11.49 14.18 7.24
C VAL A 23 -10.56 13.03 6.92
N SER A 24 -10.05 12.37 7.98
CA SER A 24 -9.42 11.06 7.89
C SER A 24 -10.40 10.03 8.47
N ILE A 25 -10.77 9.03 7.65
CA ILE A 25 -11.75 8.00 8.00
C ILE A 25 -10.99 6.70 8.27
N ALA A 26 -10.87 6.36 9.56
CA ALA A 26 -10.17 5.17 10.06
C ALA A 26 -11.13 4.30 10.91
N THR A 27 -12.35 4.18 10.45
CA THR A 27 -13.44 3.38 11.04
C THR A 27 -13.39 1.93 10.49
N PRO A 28 -14.26 1.00 10.94
CA PRO A 28 -14.40 -0.29 10.27
C PRO A 28 -14.78 -0.15 8.79
N THR A 29 -14.21 -0.98 7.93
CA THR A 29 -14.32 -0.88 6.46
C THR A 29 -15.77 -0.81 5.96
N GLU A 30 -16.68 -1.53 6.62
CA GLU A 30 -18.12 -1.53 6.29
C GLU A 30 -18.78 -0.14 6.32
N THR A 31 -18.21 0.79 7.11
CA THR A 31 -18.73 2.15 7.26
C THR A 31 -18.08 3.16 6.33
N HIS A 32 -16.98 2.82 5.67
CA HIS A 32 -16.18 3.74 4.85
C HIS A 32 -17.02 4.42 3.76
N CYS A 33 -17.80 3.65 3.01
CA CYS A 33 -18.58 4.18 1.89
C CYS A 33 -19.67 5.17 2.35
N GLU A 34 -20.41 4.85 3.42
CA GLU A 34 -21.45 5.76 3.94
C GLU A 34 -20.83 7.09 4.38
N ILE A 35 -19.80 7.01 5.23
CA ILE A 35 -19.16 8.19 5.82
C ILE A 35 -18.47 9.03 4.74
N ALA A 36 -17.68 8.41 3.88
CA ALA A 36 -16.94 9.11 2.83
C ALA A 36 -17.87 9.78 1.83
N CYS A 37 -18.94 9.11 1.37
CA CYS A 37 -19.91 9.71 0.45
C CYS A 37 -20.60 10.92 1.06
N ALA A 38 -20.93 10.91 2.36
CA ALA A 38 -21.55 12.03 3.02
C ALA A 38 -20.64 13.27 3.06
N PHE A 39 -19.37 13.10 3.45
CA PHE A 39 -18.39 14.20 3.45
C PHE A 39 -18.06 14.68 2.04
N LEU A 40 -17.78 13.78 1.11
CA LEU A 40 -17.45 14.12 -0.26
C LEU A 40 -18.59 14.89 -0.93
N THR A 41 -19.86 14.46 -0.76
CA THR A 41 -21.02 15.15 -1.30
C THR A 41 -21.17 16.57 -0.72
N ALA A 42 -20.75 16.77 0.52
CA ALA A 42 -20.72 18.09 1.17
C ALA A 42 -19.50 18.94 0.77
N GLY A 43 -18.66 18.47 -0.16
CA GLY A 43 -17.47 19.19 -0.62
C GLY A 43 -16.26 19.07 0.31
N VAL A 44 -16.30 18.17 1.31
CA VAL A 44 -15.22 17.93 2.25
C VAL A 44 -14.29 16.84 1.71
N ASN A 45 -12.98 17.11 1.69
CA ASN A 45 -11.98 16.14 1.24
C ASN A 45 -11.88 14.95 2.21
N ALA A 46 -11.65 13.75 1.69
CA ALA A 46 -11.57 12.53 2.49
C ALA A 46 -10.32 11.72 2.22
N LEU A 47 -9.56 11.44 3.27
CA LEU A 47 -8.56 10.36 3.34
C LEU A 47 -9.25 9.15 3.97
N VAL A 48 -9.33 8.04 3.26
CA VAL A 48 -10.00 6.83 3.72
C VAL A 48 -8.98 5.72 3.88
N GLU A 49 -8.95 5.07 5.05
CA GLU A 49 -8.06 3.93 5.30
C GLU A 49 -8.34 2.75 4.37
N LYS A 50 -7.29 1.94 4.17
CA LYS A 50 -7.39 0.69 3.42
C LYS A 50 -8.13 -0.42 4.22
N PRO A 51 -8.85 -1.31 3.52
CA PRO A 51 -9.30 -1.18 2.14
C PRO A 51 -10.30 -0.04 2.01
N ILE A 52 -10.29 0.65 0.88
CA ILE A 52 -11.15 1.83 0.68
C ILE A 52 -12.65 1.50 0.84
N ALA A 53 -13.05 0.28 0.46
CA ALA A 53 -14.40 -0.23 0.53
C ALA A 53 -14.39 -1.77 0.52
N LEU A 54 -15.53 -2.41 0.84
CA LEU A 54 -15.72 -3.86 0.75
C LEU A 54 -16.01 -4.35 -0.67
N THR A 55 -16.57 -3.49 -1.52
CA THR A 55 -16.96 -3.84 -2.89
C THR A 55 -16.57 -2.74 -3.88
N LEU A 56 -16.41 -3.11 -5.16
CA LEU A 56 -16.14 -2.15 -6.23
C LEU A 56 -17.26 -1.12 -6.38
N ASP A 57 -18.54 -1.53 -6.26
CA ASP A 57 -19.68 -0.62 -6.30
C ASP A 57 -19.60 0.48 -5.23
N GLN A 58 -19.20 0.12 -4.01
CA GLN A 58 -18.97 1.08 -2.95
C GLN A 58 -17.84 2.07 -3.29
N ALA A 59 -16.72 1.57 -3.83
CA ALA A 59 -15.60 2.40 -4.26
C ALA A 59 -16.02 3.35 -5.40
N ASP A 60 -16.75 2.86 -6.39
CA ASP A 60 -17.26 3.65 -7.51
C ASP A 60 -18.21 4.76 -7.05
N ARG A 61 -19.07 4.48 -6.07
CA ARG A 61 -19.95 5.50 -5.45
C ARG A 61 -19.14 6.61 -4.77
N MET A 62 -18.08 6.27 -4.05
CA MET A 62 -17.19 7.25 -3.42
C MET A 62 -16.47 8.11 -4.46
N ILE A 63 -15.96 7.49 -5.53
CA ILE A 63 -15.33 8.19 -6.65
C ILE A 63 -16.32 9.12 -7.35
N ALA A 64 -17.56 8.67 -7.58
CA ALA A 64 -18.61 9.49 -8.18
C ALA A 64 -18.97 10.69 -7.29
N ALA A 65 -19.09 10.50 -5.97
CA ALA A 65 -19.35 11.59 -5.02
C ALA A 65 -18.21 12.63 -5.03
N ALA A 66 -16.95 12.19 -5.03
CA ALA A 66 -15.81 13.08 -5.12
C ALA A 66 -15.80 13.88 -6.43
N ARG A 67 -16.04 13.22 -7.57
CA ARG A 67 -16.10 13.89 -8.88
C ARG A 67 -17.21 14.91 -8.99
N SER A 68 -18.41 14.60 -8.46
CA SER A 68 -19.56 15.49 -8.58
C SER A 68 -19.44 16.75 -7.73
N SER A 69 -18.77 16.68 -6.58
CA SER A 69 -18.59 17.82 -5.68
C SER A 69 -17.27 18.59 -5.91
N GLY A 70 -16.31 18.00 -6.64
CA GLY A 70 -14.95 18.52 -6.76
C GLY A 70 -14.07 18.26 -5.54
N ALA A 71 -14.56 17.55 -4.53
CA ALA A 71 -13.77 17.14 -3.36
C ALA A 71 -12.73 16.07 -3.73
N LYS A 72 -11.64 16.01 -2.98
CA LYS A 72 -10.58 15.04 -3.17
C LYS A 72 -10.85 13.79 -2.33
N LEU A 73 -10.73 12.63 -2.97
CA LEU A 73 -10.72 11.33 -2.33
C LEU A 73 -9.32 10.72 -2.42
N MET A 74 -8.76 10.32 -1.30
CA MET A 74 -7.48 9.62 -1.22
C MET A 74 -7.64 8.37 -0.37
N THR A 75 -6.97 7.28 -0.76
CA THR A 75 -6.88 6.06 0.05
C THR A 75 -5.60 6.08 0.86
N GLY A 76 -5.67 5.69 2.13
CA GLY A 76 -4.52 5.55 3.01
C GLY A 76 -3.63 4.38 2.58
N GLN A 77 -2.58 4.69 1.82
CA GLN A 77 -1.58 3.74 1.34
C GLN A 77 -0.24 4.00 2.02
N LEU A 78 -0.21 3.70 3.32
CA LEU A 78 0.87 4.01 4.24
C LEU A 78 2.27 3.59 3.75
N GLU A 79 2.37 2.46 3.04
CA GLU A 79 3.67 1.96 2.57
C GLU A 79 4.31 2.84 1.48
N ARG A 80 3.55 3.68 0.79
CA ARG A 80 4.11 4.69 -0.12
C ARG A 80 4.93 5.76 0.61
N PHE A 81 4.62 5.98 1.88
CA PHE A 81 5.28 6.94 2.78
C PHE A 81 6.33 6.29 3.68
N ASN A 82 6.54 4.98 3.55
CA ASN A 82 7.62 4.30 4.26
C ASN A 82 8.96 4.90 3.83
N PRO A 83 9.82 5.36 4.77
CA PRO A 83 11.04 6.09 4.41
C PRO A 83 12.01 5.29 3.55
N ALA A 84 12.02 3.96 3.65
CA ALA A 84 12.83 3.11 2.77
C ALA A 84 12.26 3.09 1.33
N MET A 85 10.94 3.07 1.17
CA MET A 85 10.28 3.19 -0.13
C MET A 85 10.51 4.58 -0.74
N VAL A 86 10.39 5.64 0.05
CA VAL A 86 10.64 7.02 -0.38
C VAL A 86 12.07 7.18 -0.90
N ALA A 87 13.06 6.61 -0.19
CA ALA A 87 14.47 6.66 -0.61
C ALA A 87 14.72 5.82 -1.88
N LEU A 88 14.01 4.71 -2.07
CA LEU A 88 14.20 3.81 -3.21
C LEU A 88 13.47 4.30 -4.47
N ARG A 89 12.29 4.90 -4.34
CA ARG A 89 11.40 5.28 -5.45
C ARG A 89 12.10 6.07 -6.58
N PRO A 90 12.99 7.06 -6.31
CA PRO A 90 13.71 7.80 -7.35
C PRO A 90 14.71 6.96 -8.16
N LYS A 91 15.05 5.76 -7.69
CA LYS A 91 15.98 4.82 -8.35
C LYS A 91 15.26 3.76 -9.19
N VAL A 92 13.94 3.75 -9.14
CA VAL A 92 13.12 2.80 -9.91
C VAL A 92 13.01 3.29 -11.35
N ASN A 93 13.43 2.41 -12.28
CA ASN A 93 13.39 2.67 -13.71
C ASN A 93 12.97 1.40 -14.46
N ASN A 94 11.72 1.33 -14.84
CA ASN A 94 11.13 0.21 -15.58
C ASN A 94 11.42 -1.17 -14.92
N PRO A 95 10.85 -1.45 -13.74
CA PRO A 95 11.06 -2.72 -13.05
C PRO A 95 10.45 -3.87 -13.86
N LEU A 96 11.16 -4.99 -13.91
CA LEU A 96 10.80 -6.15 -14.75
C LEU A 96 10.22 -7.30 -13.94
N TYR A 97 10.72 -7.50 -12.72
CA TYR A 97 10.30 -8.63 -11.90
C TYR A 97 10.34 -8.28 -10.41
N PHE A 98 9.27 -8.63 -9.70
CA PHE A 98 9.14 -8.46 -8.26
C PHE A 98 8.98 -9.81 -7.55
N GLU A 99 9.65 -9.92 -6.41
CA GLU A 99 9.52 -11.01 -5.45
C GLU A 99 9.20 -10.41 -4.09
N ILE A 100 7.99 -10.67 -3.58
CA ILE A 100 7.45 -10.01 -2.40
C ILE A 100 6.94 -11.03 -1.39
N HIS A 101 7.38 -10.87 -0.14
CA HIS A 101 6.91 -11.65 0.98
C HIS A 101 6.45 -10.74 2.11
N ARG A 102 5.18 -10.88 2.47
CA ARG A 102 4.58 -10.22 3.63
C ARG A 102 3.94 -11.26 4.54
N VAL A 103 4.65 -11.58 5.59
CA VAL A 103 4.27 -12.61 6.56
C VAL A 103 4.15 -11.97 7.94
N SER A 104 3.14 -12.33 8.69
CA SER A 104 2.96 -11.92 10.08
C SER A 104 2.46 -13.10 10.94
N PRO A 105 2.73 -13.09 12.25
CA PRO A 105 2.01 -13.94 13.19
C PRO A 105 0.51 -13.64 13.13
N PHE A 106 -0.29 -14.61 13.58
CA PHE A 106 -1.74 -14.52 13.57
C PHE A 106 -2.21 -13.28 14.37
N PRO A 107 -2.97 -12.36 13.75
CA PRO A 107 -3.40 -11.15 14.43
C PRO A 107 -4.62 -11.40 15.30
N ASN A 108 -4.76 -10.62 16.39
CA ASN A 108 -5.98 -10.60 17.20
C ASN A 108 -7.03 -9.59 16.68
N ARG A 109 -6.87 -9.09 15.44
CA ARG A 109 -7.72 -8.05 14.84
C ARG A 109 -7.87 -8.30 13.33
N SER A 110 -8.80 -7.58 12.70
CA SER A 110 -9.05 -7.66 11.23
C SER A 110 -9.38 -9.08 10.76
N LEU A 111 -10.15 -9.83 11.58
CA LEU A 111 -10.62 -11.18 11.25
C LEU A 111 -11.87 -11.14 10.35
N ASP A 112 -12.44 -9.97 10.12
CA ASP A 112 -13.58 -9.69 9.26
C ASP A 112 -13.23 -9.70 7.76
N VAL A 113 -11.95 -9.46 7.43
CA VAL A 113 -11.43 -9.46 6.05
C VAL A 113 -10.41 -10.59 5.84
N ASP A 114 -10.21 -10.98 4.59
CA ASP A 114 -9.19 -11.95 4.19
C ASP A 114 -7.78 -11.34 4.15
N VAL A 115 -6.76 -12.21 3.98
CA VAL A 115 -5.35 -11.79 3.94
C VAL A 115 -5.03 -10.90 2.71
N VAL A 116 -5.82 -10.99 1.65
CA VAL A 116 -5.59 -10.16 0.45
C VAL A 116 -5.93 -8.71 0.76
N LEU A 117 -7.12 -8.46 1.33
CA LEU A 117 -7.59 -7.12 1.68
C LEU A 117 -6.92 -6.54 2.94
N ASP A 118 -6.42 -7.39 3.85
CA ASP A 118 -5.73 -6.89 5.05
C ASP A 118 -4.22 -6.70 4.83
N VAL A 119 -3.57 -7.65 4.17
CA VAL A 119 -2.09 -7.76 4.14
C VAL A 119 -1.54 -7.54 2.74
N MET A 120 -2.02 -8.29 1.72
CA MET A 120 -1.47 -8.24 0.36
C MET A 120 -1.74 -6.90 -0.34
N ILE A 121 -2.81 -6.22 0.01
CA ILE A 121 -3.22 -4.93 -0.59
C ILE A 121 -2.10 -3.88 -0.58
N HIS A 122 -1.26 -3.86 0.45
CA HIS A 122 -0.11 -2.96 0.53
C HIS A 122 0.93 -3.24 -0.56
N ASP A 123 1.15 -4.51 -0.87
CA ASP A 123 2.13 -4.92 -1.88
C ASP A 123 1.56 -4.81 -3.29
N LEU A 124 0.26 -5.05 -3.45
CA LEU A 124 -0.46 -4.79 -4.71
C LEU A 124 -0.37 -3.31 -5.09
N ASP A 125 -0.64 -2.42 -4.13
CA ASP A 125 -0.52 -0.98 -4.33
C ASP A 125 0.92 -0.56 -4.65
N ALA A 126 1.90 -1.06 -3.89
CA ALA A 126 3.31 -0.74 -4.11
C ALA A 126 3.79 -1.18 -5.50
N VAL A 127 3.44 -2.39 -5.94
CA VAL A 127 3.80 -2.90 -7.27
C VAL A 127 3.17 -2.06 -8.37
N GLN A 128 1.85 -1.81 -8.31
CA GLN A 128 1.15 -0.99 -9.30
C GLN A 128 1.76 0.41 -9.39
N TRP A 129 2.10 1.00 -8.25
CA TRP A 129 2.75 2.32 -8.20
C TRP A 129 4.16 2.34 -8.79
N LEU A 130 4.95 1.28 -8.58
CA LEU A 130 6.33 1.17 -9.09
C LEU A 130 6.37 0.81 -10.57
N VAL A 131 5.45 -0.05 -11.03
CA VAL A 131 5.31 -0.43 -12.45
C VAL A 131 4.78 0.75 -13.28
N GLY A 132 3.84 1.50 -12.72
CA GLY A 132 3.15 2.63 -13.34
C GLY A 132 1.64 2.52 -13.15
N ALA A 133 1.01 3.59 -12.67
CA ALA A 133 -0.41 3.60 -12.33
C ALA A 133 -1.32 3.31 -13.54
N ASP A 134 -0.88 3.66 -14.75
CA ASP A 134 -1.63 3.50 -16.00
C ASP A 134 -1.31 2.18 -16.72
N VAL A 135 -0.39 1.37 -16.20
CA VAL A 135 -0.06 0.06 -16.82
C VAL A 135 -1.09 -0.96 -16.38
N ALA A 136 -1.80 -1.53 -17.34
CA ALA A 136 -2.83 -2.51 -17.09
C ALA A 136 -2.24 -3.89 -16.71
N VAL A 137 -3.00 -4.65 -15.92
CA VAL A 137 -2.72 -6.05 -15.62
C VAL A 137 -3.19 -6.89 -16.80
N SER A 138 -2.33 -7.75 -17.33
CA SER A 138 -2.64 -8.66 -18.43
C SER A 138 -3.08 -10.05 -17.96
N GLU A 139 -2.49 -10.56 -16.88
CA GLU A 139 -2.84 -11.88 -16.34
C GLU A 139 -2.66 -11.92 -14.81
N ILE A 140 -3.54 -12.66 -14.13
CA ILE A 140 -3.41 -13.01 -12.70
C ILE A 140 -3.58 -14.51 -12.54
N ARG A 141 -2.61 -15.12 -11.83
CA ARG A 141 -2.70 -16.50 -11.34
C ARG A 141 -2.52 -16.47 -9.83
N ALA A 142 -3.53 -16.91 -9.10
CA ALA A 142 -3.51 -16.84 -7.65
C ALA A 142 -3.95 -18.16 -7.01
N VAL A 143 -3.50 -18.37 -5.78
CA VAL A 143 -3.96 -19.43 -4.89
C VAL A 143 -4.27 -18.83 -3.53
N GLU A 144 -5.37 -19.27 -2.94
CA GLU A 144 -5.87 -18.83 -1.63
C GLU A 144 -6.02 -20.05 -0.73
N ILE A 145 -5.58 -19.93 0.52
CA ILE A 145 -5.52 -21.03 1.47
C ILE A 145 -6.13 -20.57 2.80
N PRO A 146 -7.32 -21.06 3.19
CA PRO A 146 -7.84 -20.97 4.54
C PRO A 146 -7.15 -22.03 5.41
N VAL A 147 -6.63 -21.65 6.58
CA VAL A 147 -5.90 -22.56 7.48
C VAL A 147 -6.52 -22.61 8.85
N VAL A 148 -6.86 -21.45 9.43
CA VAL A 148 -7.34 -21.34 10.82
C VAL A 148 -8.83 -21.07 10.87
N TYR A 149 -9.34 -20.28 9.93
CA TYR A 149 -10.76 -19.91 9.84
C TYR A 149 -11.30 -20.16 8.42
N ASP A 150 -12.59 -19.85 8.22
CA ASP A 150 -13.24 -19.93 6.90
C ASP A 150 -12.76 -18.85 5.94
N LYS A 151 -11.93 -17.91 6.42
CA LYS A 151 -11.33 -16.84 5.62
C LYS A 151 -9.92 -17.21 5.18
N VAL A 152 -9.48 -16.63 4.07
CA VAL A 152 -8.14 -16.84 3.52
C VAL A 152 -7.08 -16.30 4.46
N ASP A 153 -6.19 -17.15 4.94
CA ASP A 153 -5.09 -16.82 5.87
C ASP A 153 -3.74 -16.69 5.17
N ALA A 154 -3.59 -17.33 4.00
CA ALA A 154 -2.43 -17.22 3.17
C ALA A 154 -2.85 -17.15 1.69
N ALA A 155 -2.15 -16.32 0.92
CA ALA A 155 -2.37 -16.21 -0.51
C ALA A 155 -1.04 -16.00 -1.24
N ASN A 156 -0.96 -16.53 -2.47
CA ASN A 156 0.10 -16.21 -3.41
C ASN A 156 -0.53 -15.77 -4.72
N ALA A 157 -0.01 -14.69 -5.29
CA ALA A 157 -0.43 -14.17 -6.58
C ALA A 157 0.78 -13.93 -7.48
N ARG A 158 0.68 -14.42 -8.72
CA ARG A 158 1.53 -14.01 -9.83
C ARG A 158 0.72 -13.06 -10.72
N ILE A 159 1.22 -11.86 -10.92
CA ILE A 159 0.58 -10.80 -11.68
C ILE A 159 1.50 -10.42 -12.84
N GLU A 160 0.96 -10.40 -14.05
CA GLU A 160 1.66 -9.98 -15.24
C GLU A 160 1.04 -8.68 -15.76
N PHE A 161 1.88 -7.75 -16.20
CA PHE A 161 1.50 -6.43 -16.67
C PHE A 161 1.72 -6.29 -18.18
N GLU A 162 0.96 -5.42 -18.84
CA GLU A 162 1.07 -5.21 -20.30
C GLU A 162 2.44 -4.72 -20.76
N ASN A 163 3.21 -4.05 -19.89
CA ASN A 163 4.59 -3.64 -20.18
C ASN A 163 5.63 -4.77 -19.98
N GLY A 164 5.19 -6.00 -19.68
CA GLY A 164 6.02 -7.17 -19.46
C GLY A 164 6.57 -7.31 -18.04
N ALA A 165 6.26 -6.41 -17.12
CA ALA A 165 6.61 -6.57 -15.71
C ALA A 165 5.82 -7.73 -15.08
N VAL A 166 6.44 -8.42 -14.12
CA VAL A 166 5.83 -9.55 -13.42
C VAL A 166 6.05 -9.40 -11.91
N ALA A 167 5.02 -9.65 -11.12
CA ALA A 167 5.12 -9.68 -9.66
C ALA A 167 4.67 -11.03 -9.09
N ASN A 168 5.50 -11.62 -8.23
CA ASN A 168 5.11 -12.72 -7.35
C ASN A 168 4.97 -12.21 -5.93
N ILE A 169 3.76 -12.29 -5.38
CA ILE A 169 3.43 -11.76 -4.07
C ILE A 169 2.92 -12.88 -3.18
N THR A 170 3.56 -13.09 -2.04
CA THR A 170 3.12 -14.01 -1.00
C THR A 170 2.70 -13.22 0.23
N ALA A 171 1.47 -13.38 0.67
CA ALA A 171 0.96 -12.82 1.90
C ALA A 171 0.47 -13.92 2.84
N SER A 172 0.79 -13.81 4.13
CA SER A 172 0.32 -14.75 5.14
C SER A 172 0.18 -14.05 6.49
N ARG A 173 -0.89 -14.37 7.22
CA ARG A 173 -1.13 -13.93 8.59
C ARG A 173 -0.99 -15.05 9.63
N ILE A 174 -0.36 -16.17 9.25
CA ILE A 174 -0.15 -17.36 10.11
C ILE A 174 1.31 -17.75 10.21
N GLY A 175 2.23 -16.82 9.95
CA GLY A 175 3.67 -17.05 10.07
C GLY A 175 4.14 -17.06 11.52
N THR A 176 5.34 -17.60 11.74
CA THR A 176 6.03 -17.56 13.04
C THR A 176 6.91 -16.33 13.21
N GLU A 177 7.17 -15.62 12.12
CA GLU A 177 8.02 -14.43 12.08
C GLU A 177 7.32 -13.30 11.31
N LYS A 178 7.85 -12.08 11.44
CA LYS A 178 7.35 -10.91 10.74
C LYS A 178 8.29 -10.56 9.59
N ILE A 179 7.82 -10.79 8.35
CA ILE A 179 8.55 -10.46 7.12
C ILE A 179 7.76 -9.41 6.36
N ARG A 180 8.43 -8.35 5.88
CA ARG A 180 7.86 -7.32 5.02
C ARG A 180 8.92 -6.89 4.01
N LYS A 181 9.19 -7.76 3.03
CA LYS A 181 10.30 -7.59 2.08
C LYS A 181 9.83 -7.59 0.65
N THR A 182 10.32 -6.61 -0.09
CA THR A 182 10.22 -6.54 -1.56
C THR A 182 11.61 -6.59 -2.16
N ARG A 183 11.77 -7.43 -3.15
CA ARG A 183 12.92 -7.44 -4.05
C ARG A 183 12.41 -7.20 -5.45
N PHE A 184 13.14 -6.41 -6.23
CA PHE A 184 12.81 -6.29 -7.64
C PHE A 184 14.05 -6.11 -8.49
N TYR A 185 13.89 -6.50 -9.75
CA TYR A 185 14.92 -6.48 -10.77
C TYR A 185 14.49 -5.50 -11.85
N GLN A 186 15.43 -4.71 -12.29
CA GLN A 186 15.30 -3.83 -13.46
C GLN A 186 16.60 -3.92 -14.26
N THR A 187 16.63 -3.36 -15.46
CA THR A 187 17.81 -3.43 -16.29
C THR A 187 19.04 -2.93 -15.52
N ASN A 188 20.09 -3.77 -15.46
CA ASN A 188 21.37 -3.48 -14.81
C ASN A 188 21.29 -3.17 -13.31
N SER A 189 20.19 -3.49 -12.63
CA SER A 189 20.12 -3.31 -11.19
C SER A 189 19.12 -4.23 -10.49
N TYR A 190 19.38 -4.42 -9.20
CA TYR A 190 18.58 -5.22 -8.28
C TYR A 190 18.36 -4.42 -6.99
N ALA A 191 17.13 -4.32 -6.55
CA ALA A 191 16.77 -3.58 -5.35
C ALA A 191 16.23 -4.51 -4.26
N VAL A 192 16.54 -4.18 -3.03
CA VAL A 192 15.97 -4.80 -1.82
C VAL A 192 15.36 -3.72 -0.95
N LEU A 193 14.15 -3.96 -0.50
CA LEU A 193 13.40 -3.12 0.42
C LEU A 193 12.89 -3.98 1.57
N ASP A 194 13.13 -3.56 2.80
CA ASP A 194 12.54 -4.13 4.01
C ASP A 194 11.78 -3.03 4.75
N TYR A 195 10.45 -3.11 4.70
CA TYR A 195 9.58 -2.11 5.33
C TYR A 195 9.65 -2.13 6.85
N GLY A 196 9.90 -3.31 7.44
CA GLY A 196 9.93 -3.49 8.89
C GLY A 196 11.16 -2.87 9.54
N THR A 197 12.31 -3.03 8.89
CA THR A 197 13.60 -2.47 9.36
C THR A 197 13.94 -1.13 8.73
N LYS A 198 13.07 -0.61 7.86
CA LYS A 198 13.30 0.62 7.09
C LYS A 198 14.65 0.58 6.35
N PHE A 199 14.92 -0.54 5.70
CA PHE A 199 16.16 -0.77 4.96
C PHE A 199 15.88 -0.76 3.45
N ALA A 200 16.75 -0.10 2.69
CA ALA A 200 16.77 -0.20 1.24
C ALA A 200 18.20 -0.24 0.70
N SER A 201 18.42 -1.07 -0.30
CA SER A 201 19.68 -1.14 -1.03
C SER A 201 19.45 -1.32 -2.52
N LEU A 202 20.39 -0.82 -3.31
CA LEU A 202 20.42 -0.96 -4.76
C LEU A 202 21.79 -1.57 -5.15
N THR A 203 21.76 -2.70 -5.82
CA THR A 203 22.93 -3.27 -6.51
C THR A 203 22.82 -2.88 -7.97
N SER A 204 23.82 -2.19 -8.50
CA SER A 204 23.86 -1.72 -9.88
C SER A 204 25.07 -2.28 -10.61
N LEU A 205 24.93 -2.50 -11.92
CA LEU A 205 26.01 -2.89 -12.83
C LEU A 205 26.29 -1.74 -13.79
N ASN A 206 27.56 -1.31 -13.84
CA ASN A 206 28.03 -0.48 -14.94
C ASN A 206 28.36 -1.39 -16.14
N PRO A 207 27.59 -1.34 -17.24
CA PRO A 207 27.81 -2.21 -18.39
C PRO A 207 29.08 -1.87 -19.17
N GLU A 208 29.65 -0.67 -18.99
CA GLU A 208 30.88 -0.21 -19.65
C GLU A 208 32.16 -0.60 -18.88
N ALA A 209 32.03 -1.25 -17.72
CA ALA A 209 33.19 -1.66 -16.95
C ALA A 209 34.02 -2.71 -17.72
N ALA A 210 35.34 -2.64 -17.60
CA ALA A 210 36.30 -3.56 -18.28
C ALA A 210 36.07 -5.03 -17.91
N HIS A 211 35.44 -5.29 -16.76
CA HIS A 211 35.04 -6.64 -16.32
C HIS A 211 33.74 -6.52 -15.50
N PRO A 212 32.74 -7.42 -15.67
CA PRO A 212 31.47 -7.31 -14.96
C PRO A 212 31.59 -7.16 -13.43
N LEU A 213 32.49 -7.89 -12.80
CA LEU A 213 32.69 -7.80 -11.33
C LEU A 213 33.24 -6.44 -10.88
N LEU A 214 33.97 -5.71 -11.74
CA LEU A 214 34.49 -4.39 -11.45
C LEU A 214 33.40 -3.30 -11.61
N GLY A 215 32.33 -3.63 -12.33
CA GLY A 215 31.18 -2.74 -12.55
C GLY A 215 30.08 -2.84 -11.51
N ILE A 216 30.14 -3.79 -10.58
CA ILE A 216 29.12 -3.96 -9.54
C ILE A 216 29.32 -2.94 -8.43
N SER A 217 28.29 -2.17 -8.14
CA SER A 217 28.19 -1.33 -6.94
C SER A 217 27.03 -1.79 -6.08
N ILE A 218 27.17 -1.68 -4.76
CA ILE A 218 26.10 -1.96 -3.78
C ILE A 218 25.94 -0.71 -2.92
N ASP A 219 24.86 -0.01 -3.16
CA ASP A 219 24.51 1.23 -2.46
C ASP A 219 23.46 0.94 -1.39
N ARG A 220 23.81 1.11 -0.12
CA ARG A 220 22.84 1.19 0.95
C ARG A 220 22.26 2.61 0.97
N LEU A 221 20.96 2.72 0.75
CA LEU A 221 20.33 4.03 0.65
C LEU A 221 20.26 4.72 2.02
N VAL A 222 20.47 6.03 2.02
CA VAL A 222 20.29 6.86 3.21
C VAL A 222 18.79 7.02 3.46
N ILE A 223 18.35 6.64 4.64
CA ILE A 223 16.96 6.69 5.04
C ILE A 223 16.74 7.89 5.96
N ASN A 224 15.88 8.80 5.56
CA ASN A 224 15.38 9.87 6.43
C ASN A 224 14.20 9.30 7.23
N ASP A 225 14.41 8.96 8.49
CA ASP A 225 13.45 8.24 9.34
C ASP A 225 12.30 9.15 9.81
N VAL A 226 11.38 9.42 8.87
CA VAL A 226 10.09 10.06 9.17
C VAL A 226 9.06 8.96 9.48
N GLU A 227 8.19 9.22 10.44
CA GLU A 227 7.09 8.31 10.75
C GLU A 227 6.10 8.30 9.57
N PRO A 228 5.77 7.12 8.96
CA PRO A 228 5.00 7.03 7.73
C PRO A 228 3.62 7.68 7.82
N LEU A 229 2.87 7.43 8.90
CA LEU A 229 1.53 8.00 9.07
C LEU A 229 1.58 9.53 9.13
N ARG A 230 2.59 10.07 9.80
CA ARG A 230 2.80 11.51 9.83
C ARG A 230 3.10 12.07 8.44
N ALA A 231 3.92 11.36 7.65
CA ALA A 231 4.25 11.78 6.29
C ALA A 231 3.04 11.72 5.35
N GLU A 232 2.10 10.78 5.58
CA GLU A 232 0.88 10.64 4.79
C GLU A 232 -0.12 11.77 5.02
N ILE A 233 -0.23 12.27 6.26
CA ILE A 233 -1.22 13.29 6.65
C ILE A 233 -0.66 14.72 6.66
N THR A 234 0.63 14.92 6.32
CA THR A 234 1.28 16.24 6.26
C THR A 234 1.41 16.72 4.83
#